data_5e45f5c143f4cd0a93b9410b14e0d1c1
#
_entry.id   5e45f5c143f4cd0a93b9410b14e0d1c1
#
_cell.length_a   1.000
_cell.length_b   1.000
_cell.length_c   1.000
_cell.angle_alpha   90.00
_cell.angle_beta   90.00
_cell.angle_gamma   90.00
#
_symmetry.space_group_name_H-M   'P 1'
#
loop_
_entity.id
_entity.type
_entity.pdbx_description
1 polymer ?
#
loop_
_entity_poly.entity_id
_entity_poly.type
_entity_poly.pdbx_seq_one_letter_code
_entity_poly.pdbx_strand_id
1 'polypeptide(L)'
;VGNCEYPGGINMISAGDFRNGITLEIEEGQVYQIIEFQHVKPGKGAAFVRTKIKNVRTGGVVEKTFRPTEKFPQARIDRAEMQYLYSDGEMFHFMNTENYEQIALNQDKVGDALKFVKENDMVKICSFNGDVFSVEPPLFVELEITETEPGFAGNTAQGATKPATVETGAVVYVPLFVSIGDKIKIDTRTGEYLS
;
A
#
# COMPACT_ATOMS: atom_id res chain seq x y z
N VAL A 1 -12.70 4.67 38.26
CA VAL A 1 -12.01 5.93 38.10
C VAL A 1 -10.51 5.59 38.08
N GLY A 2 -9.95 5.29 36.93
CA GLY A 2 -8.54 5.06 36.72
C GLY A 2 -8.19 5.62 35.34
N ASN A 3 -7.60 6.81 35.29
CA ASN A 3 -6.93 7.34 34.12
C ASN A 3 -5.72 6.43 33.88
N CYS A 4 -5.80 5.53 32.91
CA CYS A 4 -4.61 4.98 32.30
C CYS A 4 -4.03 6.05 31.37
N GLU A 5 -3.09 6.82 31.88
CA GLU A 5 -2.19 7.64 31.07
C GLU A 5 -1.22 6.68 30.37
N TYR A 6 -1.43 6.49 29.08
CA TYR A 6 -0.43 5.85 28.22
C TYR A 6 0.73 6.84 27.98
N PRO A 7 1.99 6.43 28.17
CA PRO A 7 3.14 7.29 27.93
C PRO A 7 3.30 7.55 26.42
N GLY A 8 3.07 8.77 26.01
CA GLY A 8 3.23 9.27 24.65
C GLY A 8 1.91 9.59 23.98
N GLY A 9 1.35 10.74 24.28
CA GLY A 9 0.25 11.45 23.63
C GLY A 9 -0.58 10.70 22.59
N ILE A 10 -1.24 9.60 22.98
CA ILE A 10 -2.10 8.84 22.05
C ILE A 10 -3.33 9.69 21.78
N ASN A 11 -3.47 10.11 20.52
CA ASN A 11 -4.64 10.84 20.08
C ASN A 11 -5.82 9.84 19.99
N MET A 12 -6.86 10.06 20.81
CA MET A 12 -8.07 9.25 20.78
C MET A 12 -9.07 9.86 19.82
N ILE A 13 -9.58 9.06 18.88
CA ILE A 13 -10.60 9.47 17.92
C ILE A 13 -11.92 8.78 18.24
N SER A 14 -13.00 9.56 18.31
CA SER A 14 -14.35 9.01 18.45
C SER A 14 -14.86 8.47 17.11
N ALA A 15 -15.69 7.43 17.15
CA ALA A 15 -16.28 6.88 15.93
C ALA A 15 -17.14 7.91 15.18
N GLY A 16 -17.65 8.92 15.87
CA GLY A 16 -18.35 10.04 15.25
C GLY A 16 -17.47 10.93 14.38
N ASP A 17 -16.15 10.91 14.59
CA ASP A 17 -15.17 11.73 13.87
C ASP A 17 -14.36 10.92 12.83
N PHE A 18 -14.79 9.72 12.51
CA PHE A 18 -14.12 8.87 11.55
C PHE A 18 -14.01 9.53 10.16
N ARG A 19 -12.88 9.31 9.52
CA ARG A 19 -12.61 9.72 8.12
C ARG A 19 -11.90 8.59 7.39
N ASN A 20 -12.07 8.53 6.08
CA ASN A 20 -11.35 7.58 5.25
C ASN A 20 -9.83 7.81 5.34
N GLY A 21 -9.08 6.72 5.42
CA GLY A 21 -7.62 6.75 5.53
C GLY A 21 -7.07 6.85 6.95
N ILE A 22 -7.89 7.14 7.97
CA ILE A 22 -7.45 7.11 9.37
C ILE A 22 -7.11 5.68 9.78
N THR A 23 -6.01 5.55 10.51
CA THR A 23 -5.58 4.27 11.10
C THR A 23 -5.84 4.26 12.61
N LEU A 24 -6.43 3.19 13.07
CA LEU A 24 -6.85 2.99 14.46
C LEU A 24 -6.33 1.67 15.00
N GLU A 25 -6.02 1.64 16.28
CA GLU A 25 -5.83 0.41 17.02
C GLU A 25 -7.18 0.01 17.65
N ILE A 26 -7.81 -1.04 17.13
CA ILE A 26 -9.13 -1.48 17.61
C ILE A 26 -8.99 -2.59 18.64
N GLU A 27 -8.02 -3.47 18.44
CA GLU A 27 -7.63 -4.52 19.37
C GLU A 27 -6.12 -4.39 19.61
N GLU A 28 -5.64 -4.77 20.79
CA GLU A 28 -4.24 -4.61 21.16
C GLU A 28 -3.28 -5.15 20.09
N GLY A 29 -2.44 -4.29 19.53
CA GLY A 29 -1.51 -4.61 18.45
C GLY A 29 -2.16 -4.79 17.08
N GLN A 30 -3.47 -4.66 16.95
CA GLN A 30 -4.17 -4.77 15.66
C GLN A 30 -4.52 -3.40 15.09
N VAL A 31 -3.84 -3.03 14.02
CA VAL A 31 -4.06 -1.74 13.34
C VAL A 31 -4.98 -1.93 12.14
N TYR A 32 -5.98 -1.08 12.07
CA TYR A 32 -6.96 -1.06 10.99
C TYR A 32 -7.02 0.32 10.35
N GLN A 33 -7.11 0.36 9.03
CA GLN A 33 -7.37 1.57 8.28
C GLN A 33 -8.86 1.66 7.92
N ILE A 34 -9.46 2.83 8.13
CA ILE A 34 -10.83 3.09 7.71
C ILE A 34 -10.84 3.30 6.18
N ILE A 35 -11.59 2.44 5.48
CA ILE A 35 -11.79 2.53 4.04
C ILE A 35 -13.04 3.33 3.73
N GLU A 36 -14.14 3.02 4.42
CA GLU A 36 -15.45 3.62 4.22
C GLU A 36 -16.20 3.70 5.54
N PHE A 37 -16.98 4.74 5.74
CA PHE A 37 -17.83 4.88 6.92
C PHE A 37 -19.16 5.54 6.55
N GLN A 38 -20.20 5.20 7.32
CA GLN A 38 -21.54 5.74 7.16
C GLN A 38 -22.17 6.00 8.51
N HIS A 39 -22.57 7.24 8.76
CA HIS A 39 -23.37 7.59 9.94
C HIS A 39 -24.84 7.23 9.68
N VAL A 40 -25.38 6.35 10.52
CA VAL A 40 -26.77 5.93 10.43
C VAL A 40 -27.53 6.44 11.64
N LYS A 41 -28.58 7.21 11.40
CA LYS A 41 -29.53 7.69 12.40
C LYS A 41 -30.87 7.04 12.12
N PRO A 42 -31.18 5.88 12.72
CA PRO A 42 -32.48 5.25 12.53
C PRO A 42 -33.58 6.12 13.14
N GLY A 43 -34.77 6.12 12.56
CA GLY A 43 -35.92 6.87 13.10
C GLY A 43 -36.37 6.40 14.48
N LYS A 44 -36.09 5.14 14.82
CA LYS A 44 -36.24 4.55 16.16
C LYS A 44 -34.97 3.78 16.49
N GLY A 45 -34.28 4.13 17.59
CA GLY A 45 -33.06 3.48 18.04
C GLY A 45 -31.86 4.42 18.16
N ALA A 46 -30.75 3.90 18.68
CA ALA A 46 -29.53 4.66 18.84
C ALA A 46 -28.79 4.84 17.50
N ALA A 47 -28.17 6.01 17.31
CA ALA A 47 -27.30 6.24 16.16
C ALA A 47 -26.06 5.33 16.20
N PHE A 48 -25.60 4.90 15.06
CA PHE A 48 -24.39 4.09 14.91
C PHE A 48 -23.58 4.49 13.67
N VAL A 49 -22.31 4.10 13.65
CA VAL A 49 -21.41 4.30 12.53
C VAL A 49 -21.05 2.93 11.96
N ARG A 50 -21.51 2.66 10.74
CA ARG A 50 -21.12 1.47 9.98
C ARG A 50 -19.81 1.78 9.28
N THR A 51 -18.81 0.92 9.48
CA THR A 51 -17.44 1.21 9.03
C THR A 51 -16.83 -0.02 8.38
N LYS A 52 -16.32 0.13 7.16
CA LYS A 52 -15.42 -0.86 6.54
C LYS A 52 -14.00 -0.53 6.93
N ILE A 53 -13.34 -1.49 7.53
CA ILE A 53 -11.97 -1.37 8.01
C ILE A 53 -11.09 -2.45 7.37
N LYS A 54 -9.87 -2.07 7.03
CA LYS A 54 -8.85 -2.96 6.48
C LYS A 54 -7.76 -3.18 7.51
N ASN A 55 -7.49 -4.42 7.86
CA ASN A 55 -6.34 -4.75 8.67
C ASN A 55 -5.06 -4.44 7.87
N VAL A 56 -4.20 -3.58 8.37
CA VAL A 56 -2.99 -3.14 7.65
C VAL A 56 -1.93 -4.23 7.51
N ARG A 57 -1.94 -5.24 8.40
CA ARG A 57 -1.00 -6.37 8.36
C ARG A 57 -1.46 -7.48 7.41
N THR A 58 -2.72 -7.88 7.51
CA THR A 58 -3.26 -9.03 6.76
C THR A 58 -3.91 -8.63 5.45
N GLY A 59 -4.24 -7.34 5.28
CA GLY A 59 -5.00 -6.83 4.15
C GLY A 59 -6.50 -7.18 4.16
N GLY A 60 -6.94 -7.98 5.14
CA GLY A 60 -8.34 -8.39 5.28
C GLY A 60 -9.28 -7.20 5.54
N VAL A 61 -10.38 -7.15 4.81
CA VAL A 61 -11.42 -6.11 4.96
C VAL A 61 -12.61 -6.71 5.71
N VAL A 62 -13.03 -6.02 6.76
CA VAL A 62 -14.21 -6.39 7.56
C VAL A 62 -15.11 -5.17 7.76
N GLU A 63 -16.41 -5.42 7.92
CA GLU A 63 -17.37 -4.39 8.29
C GLU A 63 -17.66 -4.50 9.80
N LYS A 64 -17.48 -3.39 10.51
CA LYS A 64 -17.82 -3.27 11.94
C LYS A 64 -18.71 -2.06 12.17
N THR A 65 -19.55 -2.16 13.20
CA THR A 65 -20.45 -1.09 13.59
C THR A 65 -20.04 -0.59 14.98
N PHE A 66 -19.90 0.72 15.09
CA PHE A 66 -19.47 1.39 16.32
C PHE A 66 -20.53 2.39 16.80
N ARG A 67 -20.57 2.64 18.10
CA ARG A 67 -21.33 3.77 18.64
C ARG A 67 -20.56 5.07 18.38
N PRO A 68 -21.21 6.19 18.03
CA PRO A 68 -20.52 7.45 17.74
C PRO A 68 -19.63 7.96 18.87
N THR A 69 -19.93 7.57 20.11
CA THR A 69 -19.19 7.97 21.32
C THR A 69 -18.01 7.04 21.66
N GLU A 70 -17.89 5.88 21.00
CA GLU A 70 -16.76 4.98 21.21
C GLU A 70 -15.49 5.65 20.73
N LYS A 71 -14.42 5.52 21.52
CA LYS A 71 -13.11 6.13 21.24
C LYS A 71 -12.07 5.05 21.03
N PHE A 72 -11.24 5.28 20.03
CA PHE A 72 -10.15 4.39 19.67
C PHE A 72 -8.83 5.16 19.61
N PRO A 73 -7.71 4.57 20.05
CA PRO A 73 -6.40 5.16 19.86
C PRO A 73 -6.07 5.24 18.37
N GLN A 74 -5.67 6.41 17.92
CA GLN A 74 -5.16 6.60 16.57
C GLN A 74 -3.79 5.93 16.47
N ALA A 75 -3.66 4.96 15.58
CA ALA A 75 -2.39 4.34 15.28
C ALA A 75 -1.56 5.23 14.36
N ARG A 76 -0.36 5.59 14.78
CA ARG A 76 0.60 6.29 13.92
C ARG A 76 1.44 5.25 13.20
N ILE A 77 1.33 5.26 11.87
CA ILE A 77 2.19 4.46 11.01
C ILE A 77 3.42 5.29 10.66
N ASP A 78 4.58 4.79 11.03
CA ASP A 78 5.86 5.37 10.64
C ASP A 78 6.24 4.86 9.25
N ARG A 79 6.68 5.78 8.38
CA ARG A 79 7.15 5.50 7.03
C ARG A 79 8.58 5.97 6.91
N ALA A 80 9.50 5.04 6.73
CA ALA A 80 10.90 5.31 6.50
C ALA A 80 11.25 5.06 5.03
N GLU A 81 11.94 5.99 4.39
CA GLU A 81 12.49 5.78 3.06
C GLU A 81 13.74 4.91 3.15
N MET A 82 13.73 3.81 2.42
CA MET A 82 14.85 2.88 2.34
C MET A 82 15.13 2.51 0.90
N GLN A 83 16.39 2.21 0.61
CA GLN A 83 16.82 1.72 -0.68
C GLN A 83 16.68 0.19 -0.72
N TYR A 84 15.99 -0.31 -1.75
CA TYR A 84 15.98 -1.74 -2.02
C TYR A 84 17.35 -2.17 -2.58
N LEU A 85 18.00 -3.11 -1.95
CA LEU A 85 19.33 -3.56 -2.35
C LEU A 85 19.25 -4.76 -3.30
N TYR A 86 18.78 -5.88 -2.80
CA TYR A 86 18.69 -7.15 -3.55
C TYR A 86 17.77 -8.16 -2.84
N SER A 87 17.47 -9.24 -3.52
CA SER A 87 16.85 -10.44 -2.95
C SER A 87 17.82 -11.60 -2.99
N ASP A 88 17.90 -12.36 -1.90
CA ASP A 88 18.66 -13.62 -1.86
C ASP A 88 17.80 -14.85 -2.18
N GLY A 89 16.54 -14.64 -2.57
CA GLY A 89 15.56 -15.68 -2.90
C GLY A 89 14.58 -16.00 -1.76
N GLU A 90 14.91 -15.70 -0.51
CA GLU A 90 14.06 -15.89 0.66
C GLU A 90 13.69 -14.54 1.29
N MET A 91 14.66 -13.63 1.34
CA MET A 91 14.54 -12.32 1.98
C MET A 91 14.86 -11.20 0.99
N PHE A 92 14.24 -10.06 1.23
CA PHE A 92 14.48 -8.82 0.52
C PHE A 92 15.22 -7.86 1.43
N HIS A 93 16.34 -7.35 0.96
CA HIS A 93 17.26 -6.51 1.74
C HIS A 93 17.07 -5.04 1.39
N PHE A 94 16.94 -4.22 2.43
CA PHE A 94 16.76 -2.77 2.33
C PHE A 94 17.76 -2.05 3.20
N MET A 95 18.14 -0.85 2.82
CA MET A 95 19.08 -0.01 3.56
C MET A 95 18.52 1.40 3.71
N ASN A 96 18.56 1.90 4.94
CA ASN A 96 18.31 3.30 5.19
C ASN A 96 19.51 4.12 4.71
N THR A 97 19.30 5.08 3.81
CA THR A 97 20.38 5.87 3.22
C THR A 97 20.94 6.95 4.16
N GLU A 98 20.26 7.25 5.27
CA GLU A 98 20.72 8.23 6.24
C GLU A 98 21.67 7.65 7.28
N ASN A 99 21.33 6.48 7.83
CA ASN A 99 22.08 5.83 8.91
C ASN A 99 22.74 4.51 8.50
N TYR A 100 22.55 4.06 7.25
CA TYR A 100 23.08 2.79 6.68
C TYR A 100 22.61 1.53 7.41
N GLU A 101 21.55 1.64 8.18
CA GLU A 101 20.89 0.49 8.81
C GLU A 101 20.27 -0.40 7.74
N GLN A 102 20.53 -1.71 7.83
CA GLN A 102 19.99 -2.70 6.90
C GLN A 102 18.92 -3.53 7.60
N ILE A 103 17.84 -3.80 6.88
CA ILE A 103 16.79 -4.72 7.31
C ILE A 103 16.53 -5.75 6.23
N ALA A 104 16.13 -6.95 6.64
CA ALA A 104 15.68 -7.99 5.74
C ALA A 104 14.22 -8.32 6.02
N LEU A 105 13.40 -8.37 4.98
CA LEU A 105 11.98 -8.65 5.03
C LEU A 105 11.65 -9.88 4.19
N ASN A 106 10.74 -10.71 4.68
CA ASN A 106 10.23 -11.85 3.94
C ASN A 106 9.16 -11.44 2.91
N GLN A 107 8.81 -12.37 2.01
CA GLN A 107 7.79 -12.15 0.99
C GLN A 107 6.43 -11.75 1.56
N ASP A 108 6.05 -12.23 2.74
CA ASP A 108 4.75 -11.92 3.36
C ASP A 108 4.61 -10.43 3.69
N LYS A 109 5.70 -9.77 4.08
CA LYS A 109 5.72 -8.33 4.38
C LYS A 109 5.90 -7.46 3.14
N VAL A 110 6.61 -7.95 2.15
CA VAL A 110 6.88 -7.24 0.89
C VAL A 110 5.71 -7.37 -0.07
N GLY A 111 5.06 -8.54 -0.17
CA GLY A 111 3.97 -8.80 -1.09
C GLY A 111 4.38 -8.51 -2.54
N ASP A 112 3.49 -7.80 -3.26
CA ASP A 112 3.71 -7.39 -4.65
C ASP A 112 4.40 -6.01 -4.79
N ALA A 113 4.86 -5.42 -3.69
CA ALA A 113 5.41 -4.07 -3.68
C ALA A 113 6.64 -3.91 -4.61
N LEU A 114 7.45 -4.97 -4.71
CA LEU A 114 8.67 -4.95 -5.54
C LEU A 114 8.44 -5.40 -6.98
N LYS A 115 7.21 -5.68 -7.39
CA LYS A 115 6.90 -6.15 -8.76
C LYS A 115 7.43 -5.20 -9.86
N PHE A 116 7.41 -3.90 -9.58
CA PHE A 116 7.86 -2.84 -10.48
C PHE A 116 9.07 -2.07 -9.95
N VAL A 117 9.71 -2.54 -8.88
CA VAL A 117 10.85 -1.86 -8.24
C VAL A 117 12.14 -2.58 -8.62
N LYS A 118 13.13 -1.80 -9.04
CA LYS A 118 14.49 -2.29 -9.34
C LYS A 118 15.38 -2.25 -8.10
N GLU A 119 16.48 -2.98 -8.16
CA GLU A 119 17.57 -2.81 -7.22
C GLU A 119 18.07 -1.36 -7.21
N ASN A 120 18.34 -0.84 -6.04
CA ASN A 120 18.72 0.55 -5.74
C ASN A 120 17.60 1.60 -5.83
N ASP A 121 16.37 1.22 -6.16
CA ASP A 121 15.24 2.14 -6.08
C ASP A 121 14.82 2.40 -4.62
N MET A 122 14.26 3.58 -4.39
CA MET A 122 13.75 3.97 -3.07
C MET A 122 12.33 3.48 -2.88
N VAL A 123 12.08 2.90 -1.70
CA VAL A 123 10.75 2.45 -1.26
C VAL A 123 10.45 3.01 0.13
N LYS A 124 9.20 2.97 0.54
CA LYS A 124 8.79 3.34 1.90
C LYS A 124 8.48 2.09 2.70
N ILE A 125 9.17 1.93 3.82
CA ILE A 125 8.92 0.86 4.77
C ILE A 125 7.93 1.37 5.81
N CYS A 126 6.81 0.67 5.94
CA CYS A 126 5.75 1.00 6.89
C CYS A 126 5.89 0.17 8.15
N SER A 127 5.93 0.84 9.30
CA SER A 127 6.02 0.19 10.60
C SER A 127 5.04 0.81 11.61
N PHE A 128 4.67 0.00 12.59
CA PHE A 128 3.89 0.42 13.75
C PHE A 128 4.58 -0.08 15.01
N ASN A 129 4.91 0.83 15.92
CA ASN A 129 5.67 0.53 17.14
C ASN A 129 6.98 -0.24 16.87
N GLY A 130 7.69 0.09 15.78
CA GLY A 130 8.94 -0.55 15.38
C GLY A 130 8.78 -1.89 14.66
N ASP A 131 7.57 -2.42 14.54
CA ASP A 131 7.29 -3.64 13.79
C ASP A 131 6.92 -3.33 12.34
N VAL A 132 7.75 -3.74 11.41
CA VAL A 132 7.51 -3.57 9.98
C VAL A 132 6.43 -4.52 9.51
N PHE A 133 5.43 -4.01 8.81
CA PHE A 133 4.31 -4.80 8.30
C PHE A 133 4.10 -4.71 6.80
N SER A 134 4.60 -3.68 6.12
CA SER A 134 4.47 -3.56 4.67
C SER A 134 5.54 -2.68 4.04
N VAL A 135 5.66 -2.78 2.73
CA VAL A 135 6.50 -1.95 1.87
C VAL A 135 5.60 -1.24 0.86
N GLU A 136 5.77 0.07 0.72
CA GLU A 136 5.07 0.89 -0.28
C GLU A 136 6.06 1.26 -1.39
N PRO A 137 5.83 0.85 -2.65
CA PRO A 137 6.66 1.26 -3.77
C PRO A 137 6.43 2.73 -4.12
N PRO A 138 7.31 3.36 -4.93
CA PRO A 138 7.02 4.66 -5.54
C PRO A 138 5.70 4.59 -6.33
N LEU A 139 4.94 5.67 -6.35
CA LEU A 139 3.66 5.72 -7.09
C LEU A 139 3.83 5.49 -8.59
N PHE A 140 4.95 5.97 -9.13
CA PHE A 140 5.30 5.86 -10.53
C PHE A 140 6.73 5.37 -10.66
N VAL A 141 6.97 4.50 -11.63
CA VAL A 141 8.29 4.00 -11.97
C VAL A 141 8.52 4.10 -13.48
N GLU A 142 9.77 4.28 -13.87
CA GLU A 142 10.19 4.20 -15.27
C GLU A 142 10.97 2.91 -15.47
N LEU A 143 10.44 2.06 -16.34
CA LEU A 143 11.03 0.74 -16.65
C LEU A 143 11.21 0.59 -18.14
N GLU A 144 12.29 -0.11 -18.52
CA GLU A 144 12.59 -0.44 -19.91
C GLU A 144 11.87 -1.73 -20.32
N ILE A 145 11.35 -1.73 -21.54
CA ILE A 145 10.73 -2.92 -22.14
C ILE A 145 11.84 -3.86 -22.60
N THR A 146 11.85 -5.07 -22.04
CA THR A 146 12.81 -6.12 -22.40
C THR A 146 12.25 -7.08 -23.45
N GLU A 147 10.94 -7.29 -23.45
CA GLU A 147 10.27 -8.21 -24.37
C GLU A 147 8.87 -7.71 -24.70
N THR A 148 8.51 -7.72 -25.98
CA THR A 148 7.14 -7.45 -26.44
C THR A 148 6.94 -8.03 -27.83
N GLU A 149 5.70 -8.33 -28.17
CA GLU A 149 5.34 -8.77 -29.51
C GLU A 149 5.36 -7.59 -30.50
N PRO A 150 5.71 -7.83 -31.78
CA PRO A 150 5.60 -6.80 -32.81
C PRO A 150 4.13 -6.38 -32.96
N GLY A 151 3.89 -5.08 -33.00
CA GLY A 151 2.55 -4.53 -33.26
C GLY A 151 2.11 -4.81 -34.68
N PHE A 152 1.18 -5.72 -34.90
CA PHE A 152 0.59 -5.93 -36.21
C PHE A 152 -0.43 -4.84 -36.53
N ALA A 153 -0.25 -4.16 -37.64
CA ALA A 153 -1.10 -3.06 -38.13
C ALA A 153 -2.51 -3.48 -38.60
N GLY A 154 -2.99 -4.67 -38.21
CA GLY A 154 -4.28 -5.21 -38.62
C GLY A 154 -5.45 -4.89 -37.69
N ASN A 155 -5.20 -4.44 -36.47
CA ASN A 155 -6.25 -4.12 -35.50
C ASN A 155 -6.27 -2.63 -35.20
N THR A 156 -6.92 -1.85 -36.07
CA THR A 156 -7.12 -0.40 -35.93
C THR A 156 -8.24 0.00 -34.95
N ALA A 157 -8.59 -0.87 -34.00
CA ALA A 157 -9.47 -0.46 -32.91
C ALA A 157 -8.74 0.56 -32.04
N GLN A 158 -9.33 1.73 -31.84
CA GLN A 158 -8.83 2.71 -30.88
C GLN A 158 -8.66 2.06 -29.51
N GLY A 159 -7.42 2.11 -28.96
CA GLY A 159 -7.11 1.53 -27.66
C GLY A 159 -6.59 0.08 -27.68
N ALA A 160 -6.17 -0.45 -28.84
CA ALA A 160 -5.51 -1.77 -28.89
C ALA A 160 -4.19 -1.74 -28.10
N THR A 161 -4.04 -2.68 -27.18
CA THR A 161 -2.84 -2.87 -26.35
C THR A 161 -2.23 -4.23 -26.62
N LYS A 162 -0.96 -4.39 -26.33
CA LYS A 162 -0.21 -5.65 -26.37
C LYS A 162 0.52 -5.89 -25.05
N PRO A 163 0.76 -7.15 -24.67
CA PRO A 163 1.58 -7.46 -23.51
C PRO A 163 3.04 -7.11 -23.76
N ALA A 164 3.70 -6.54 -22.77
CA ALA A 164 5.12 -6.26 -22.78
C ALA A 164 5.72 -6.63 -21.43
N THR A 165 6.90 -7.24 -21.44
CA THR A 165 7.68 -7.56 -20.24
C THR A 165 8.68 -6.43 -20.01
N VAL A 166 8.71 -5.90 -18.80
CA VAL A 166 9.64 -4.88 -18.36
C VAL A 166 10.86 -5.50 -17.68
N GLU A 167 11.91 -4.72 -17.49
CA GLU A 167 13.21 -5.16 -16.94
C GLU A 167 13.10 -5.84 -15.54
N THR A 168 12.04 -5.61 -14.78
CA THR A 168 11.77 -6.29 -13.52
C THR A 168 11.12 -7.68 -13.68
N GLY A 169 10.81 -8.09 -14.93
CA GLY A 169 10.10 -9.32 -15.24
C GLY A 169 8.58 -9.24 -15.13
N ALA A 170 8.03 -8.08 -14.79
CA ALA A 170 6.59 -7.87 -14.75
C ALA A 170 6.02 -7.69 -16.16
N VAL A 171 4.78 -8.15 -16.37
CA VAL A 171 4.06 -7.97 -17.63
C VAL A 171 3.06 -6.83 -17.48
N VAL A 172 3.10 -5.88 -18.42
CA VAL A 172 2.19 -4.73 -18.52
C VAL A 172 1.58 -4.66 -19.90
N TYR A 173 0.40 -4.06 -20.00
CA TYR A 173 -0.24 -3.82 -21.30
C TYR A 173 0.11 -2.42 -21.78
N VAL A 174 0.72 -2.36 -22.99
CA VAL A 174 1.20 -1.13 -23.60
C VAL A 174 0.54 -0.89 -24.96
N PRO A 175 0.51 0.35 -25.47
CA PRO A 175 0.06 0.63 -26.82
C PRO A 175 0.89 -0.13 -27.87
N LEU A 176 0.31 -0.39 -29.06
CA LEU A 176 0.94 -1.17 -30.12
C LEU A 176 2.25 -0.58 -30.66
N PHE A 177 2.45 0.73 -30.54
CA PHE A 177 3.65 1.43 -31.03
C PHE A 177 4.88 1.25 -30.14
N VAL A 178 4.70 0.80 -28.90
CA VAL A 178 5.81 0.62 -27.96
C VAL A 178 6.67 -0.55 -28.40
N SER A 179 7.99 -0.38 -28.34
CA SER A 179 8.99 -1.35 -28.81
C SER A 179 9.93 -1.77 -27.68
N ILE A 180 10.68 -2.84 -27.91
CA ILE A 180 11.77 -3.28 -27.02
C ILE A 180 12.80 -2.15 -26.93
N GLY A 181 13.25 -1.85 -25.71
CA GLY A 181 14.19 -0.78 -25.40
C GLY A 181 13.53 0.58 -25.09
N ASP A 182 12.21 0.69 -25.29
CA ASP A 182 11.48 1.88 -24.87
C ASP A 182 11.34 1.94 -23.33
N LYS A 183 11.50 3.14 -22.77
CA LYS A 183 11.24 3.40 -21.37
C LYS A 183 9.83 3.86 -21.21
N ILE A 184 9.09 3.19 -20.35
CA ILE A 184 7.70 3.48 -20.09
C ILE A 184 7.49 3.85 -18.62
N LYS A 185 6.54 4.73 -18.39
CA LYS A 185 6.09 5.11 -17.05
C LYS A 185 4.86 4.30 -16.66
N ILE A 186 4.92 3.68 -15.50
CA ILE A 186 3.90 2.78 -14.98
C ILE A 186 3.38 3.31 -13.64
N ASP A 187 2.06 3.26 -13.44
CA ASP A 187 1.45 3.43 -12.11
C ASP A 187 1.57 2.12 -11.35
N THR A 188 2.33 2.10 -10.26
CA THR A 188 2.61 0.88 -9.48
C THR A 188 1.38 0.35 -8.74
N ARG A 189 0.35 1.17 -8.53
CA ARG A 189 -0.89 0.78 -7.84
C ARG A 189 -1.79 -0.07 -8.73
N THR A 190 -1.86 0.27 -10.01
CA THR A 190 -2.73 -0.38 -11.00
C THR A 190 -1.96 -1.29 -11.95
N GLY A 191 -0.65 -1.06 -12.11
CA GLY A 191 0.17 -1.73 -13.11
C GLY A 191 -0.09 -1.23 -14.54
N GLU A 192 -0.68 -0.05 -14.70
CA GLU A 192 -1.07 0.51 -15.99
C GLU A 192 0.03 1.39 -16.59
N TYR A 193 0.15 1.32 -17.90
CA TYR A 193 0.98 2.23 -18.69
C TYR A 193 0.40 3.65 -18.65
N LEU A 194 1.27 4.63 -18.45
CA LEU A 194 0.92 6.06 -18.44
C LEU A 194 1.49 6.83 -19.62
N SER A 195 2.78 6.62 -19.92
CA SER A 195 3.48 7.33 -21.02
C SER A 195 4.76 6.62 -21.45
#